data_a3693e59e74d93db38fb35cb30dc5c5e
#
_entry.id   a3693e59e74d93db38fb35cb30dc5c5e
#
_cell.length_a   1.000
_cell.length_b   1.000
_cell.length_c   1.000
_cell.angle_alpha   90.00
_cell.angle_beta   90.00
_cell.angle_gamma   90.00
#
_symmetry.space_group_name_H-M   'P 1'
#
loop_
_entity.id
_entity.type
_entity.pdbx_description
1 polymer ?
#
loop_
_entity_poly.entity_id
_entity_poly.type
_entity_poly.pdbx_seq_one_letter_code
_entity_poly.pdbx_strand_id
1 'polypeptide(L)'
;MSFIIIKEIDDKLLKDFIENVKNYKSFRYFNNRDISCIENHILTVLLKNTDNNIVGYGHIDYENNVYWIGICILDKYQNNGYGDMILSYLLEYSFINSINEINLTVDIDNYKAINLYFKHNFKIIKYEKKYYKMINNLSINNIILPVSPGEAIDKLTILDIKKNKIQDERKNDVIKEYNVLSKKLKNIVNNNKYYYNILKKINTDIWDMQDIFRYNLCDKTKLCFDIIDLNDRRFRIKKKINDCINSHLKEQKGYKSKKVFLLQHLGMGDHLTCCGMTRYLSTLYDEVLLVCKNKNLNNLKELYSNDKNIIFYTVDNDNEISPRYGFEIKRFDEITKDYDKYLCGYHNINKQISFHNLPFCFYEQLNIDTDILWEYFNVPDISNSNYLFNEVKNYKLIFIHNSSSNGVVFDELSMLKSMNIDIDNYLIINPCNNFYDDNNDIKNKLCERIKNQSIISYKKIIENSDFIFLSDSSFFCLSMNLDLKTNNNYLIKRKTNSYSNYEIIWSDKYNYKKYNKKKFIQITI
;
A
#
# COMPACT_ATOMS: atom_id res chain seq x y z
N MET A 1 -5.74 2.69 32.80
CA MET A 1 -4.68 1.69 33.03
C MET A 1 -3.83 1.57 31.78
N SER A 2 -2.50 1.43 31.94
CA SER A 2 -1.57 1.32 30.83
C SER A 2 -0.38 0.41 31.17
N PHE A 3 0.15 -0.28 30.14
CA PHE A 3 1.39 -1.03 30.25
C PHE A 3 2.58 -0.16 29.86
N ILE A 4 3.66 -0.22 30.62
CA ILE A 4 4.96 0.35 30.30
C ILE A 4 5.86 -0.82 29.91
N ILE A 5 6.40 -0.77 28.67
CA ILE A 5 7.37 -1.77 28.22
C ILE A 5 8.76 -1.27 28.65
N ILE A 6 9.45 -2.07 29.43
CA ILE A 6 10.81 -1.82 29.89
C ILE A 6 11.80 -2.30 28.83
N LYS A 7 12.71 -1.43 28.44
CA LYS A 7 13.72 -1.73 27.41
C LYS A 7 15.16 -1.67 27.93
N GLU A 8 15.35 -1.00 29.07
CA GLU A 8 16.69 -0.73 29.63
C GLU A 8 16.79 -1.26 31.05
N ILE A 9 17.94 -1.81 31.40
CA ILE A 9 18.24 -2.36 32.74
C ILE A 9 18.20 -1.27 33.80
N ASP A 10 18.59 -0.05 33.42
CA ASP A 10 18.67 1.09 34.35
C ASP A 10 17.34 1.81 34.55
N ASP A 11 16.22 1.26 34.08
CA ASP A 11 14.90 1.85 34.29
C ASP A 11 14.58 2.01 35.78
N LYS A 12 14.38 3.25 36.21
CA LYS A 12 14.12 3.59 37.59
C LYS A 12 12.87 2.96 38.16
N LEU A 13 11.77 2.91 37.34
CA LEU A 13 10.49 2.34 37.77
C LEU A 13 10.61 0.84 38.05
N LEU A 14 11.43 0.15 37.24
CA LEU A 14 11.67 -1.27 37.43
C LEU A 14 12.52 -1.51 38.69
N LYS A 15 13.59 -0.75 38.92
CA LYS A 15 14.41 -0.82 40.14
C LYS A 15 13.57 -0.60 41.39
N ASP A 16 12.75 0.44 41.39
CA ASP A 16 11.84 0.74 42.49
C ASP A 16 10.81 -0.39 42.72
N PHE A 17 10.31 -1.01 41.63
CA PHE A 17 9.41 -2.16 41.76
C PHE A 17 10.12 -3.38 42.37
N ILE A 18 11.33 -3.71 41.91
CA ILE A 18 12.11 -4.86 42.39
C ILE A 18 12.41 -4.72 43.88
N GLU A 19 12.81 -3.53 44.36
CA GLU A 19 13.01 -3.29 45.79
C GLU A 19 11.75 -3.53 46.62
N ASN A 20 10.56 -3.14 46.14
CA ASN A 20 9.29 -3.37 46.81
C ASN A 20 8.88 -4.85 46.92
N VAL A 21 9.33 -5.71 45.99
CA VAL A 21 8.96 -7.14 45.96
C VAL A 21 10.07 -8.09 46.46
N LYS A 22 11.22 -7.56 46.84
CA LYS A 22 12.41 -8.32 47.27
C LYS A 22 12.15 -9.35 48.38
N ASN A 23 11.20 -9.08 49.26
CA ASN A 23 10.85 -9.94 50.37
C ASN A 23 9.60 -10.81 50.14
N TYR A 24 9.06 -10.83 48.90
CA TYR A 24 7.87 -11.62 48.59
C TYR A 24 8.17 -13.11 48.55
N LYS A 25 7.47 -13.88 49.38
CA LYS A 25 7.66 -15.35 49.45
C LYS A 25 7.25 -16.05 48.15
N SER A 26 6.24 -15.53 47.48
CA SER A 26 5.63 -16.13 46.29
C SER A 26 6.23 -15.67 44.97
N PHE A 27 7.10 -14.65 44.99
CA PHE A 27 7.78 -14.14 43.78
C PHE A 27 9.27 -13.99 44.07
N ARG A 28 10.03 -14.98 43.62
CA ARG A 28 11.47 -15.14 43.94
C ARG A 28 12.36 -14.95 42.73
N TYR A 29 11.84 -14.43 41.63
CA TYR A 29 12.55 -14.32 40.36
C TYR A 29 13.88 -13.56 40.51
N PHE A 30 13.86 -12.43 41.22
CA PHE A 30 15.02 -11.58 41.44
C PHE A 30 15.82 -11.92 42.73
N ASN A 31 15.44 -12.91 43.51
CA ASN A 31 16.15 -13.20 44.78
C ASN A 31 17.57 -13.71 44.58
N ASN A 32 17.80 -14.47 43.48
CA ASN A 32 19.09 -15.09 43.15
C ASN A 32 19.55 -14.72 41.73
N ARG A 33 18.95 -13.70 41.12
CA ARG A 33 19.30 -13.19 39.80
C ARG A 33 19.59 -11.72 39.90
N ASP A 34 20.69 -11.29 39.26
CA ASP A 34 20.98 -9.90 39.05
C ASP A 34 19.98 -9.28 38.08
N ILE A 35 19.77 -7.97 38.16
CA ILE A 35 18.85 -7.24 37.28
C ILE A 35 19.23 -7.37 35.80
N SER A 36 20.48 -7.67 35.48
CA SER A 36 20.95 -7.95 34.12
C SER A 36 20.24 -9.14 33.46
N CYS A 37 19.57 -10.01 34.23
CA CYS A 37 18.75 -11.09 33.64
C CYS A 37 17.66 -10.59 32.69
N ILE A 38 17.30 -9.30 32.79
CA ILE A 38 16.31 -8.66 31.90
C ILE A 38 16.79 -8.61 30.43
N GLU A 39 18.09 -8.63 30.19
CA GLU A 39 18.64 -8.71 28.82
C GLU A 39 18.19 -9.96 28.07
N ASN A 40 17.88 -11.02 28.78
CA ASN A 40 17.36 -12.27 28.23
C ASN A 40 15.83 -12.27 28.10
N HIS A 41 15.15 -11.21 28.58
CA HIS A 41 13.71 -11.12 28.46
C HIS A 41 13.30 -10.71 27.05
N ILE A 42 12.35 -11.44 26.52
CA ILE A 42 11.66 -11.09 25.27
C ILE A 42 10.71 -9.91 25.49
N LEU A 43 10.15 -9.85 26.69
CA LEU A 43 9.24 -8.79 27.11
C LEU A 43 9.33 -8.58 28.62
N THR A 44 9.46 -7.33 29.04
CA THR A 44 9.28 -6.90 30.44
C THR A 44 8.27 -5.76 30.47
N VAL A 45 7.27 -5.87 31.34
CA VAL A 45 6.22 -4.87 31.46
C VAL A 45 5.91 -4.51 32.90
N LEU A 46 5.60 -3.24 33.14
CA LEU A 46 4.99 -2.74 34.36
C LEU A 46 3.56 -2.29 34.07
N LEU A 47 2.62 -2.63 34.96
CA LEU A 47 1.22 -2.17 34.87
C LEU A 47 1.02 -0.96 35.76
N LYS A 48 0.50 0.14 35.17
CA LYS A 48 0.01 1.32 35.88
C LYS A 48 -1.52 1.27 36.06
N ASN A 49 -1.98 1.62 37.25
CA ASN A 49 -3.40 1.83 37.49
C ASN A 49 -3.88 3.22 36.98
N THR A 50 -5.13 3.56 37.23
CA THR A 50 -5.74 4.87 36.87
C THR A 50 -5.10 6.04 37.60
N ASP A 51 -4.53 5.82 38.77
CA ASP A 51 -3.88 6.83 39.62
C ASP A 51 -2.38 6.97 39.33
N ASN A 52 -1.92 6.42 38.20
CA ASN A 52 -0.50 6.40 37.77
C ASN A 52 0.45 5.62 38.70
N ASN A 53 -0.03 4.81 39.63
CA ASN A 53 0.81 3.96 40.47
C ASN A 53 1.20 2.68 39.74
N ILE A 54 2.46 2.23 39.88
CA ILE A 54 2.88 0.90 39.46
C ILE A 54 2.24 -0.11 40.41
N VAL A 55 1.47 -1.06 39.84
CA VAL A 55 0.70 -2.05 40.62
C VAL A 55 1.17 -3.48 40.39
N GLY A 56 1.86 -3.73 39.30
CA GLY A 56 2.31 -5.06 38.96
C GLY A 56 3.37 -5.11 37.86
N TYR A 57 3.95 -6.27 37.72
CA TYR A 57 5.05 -6.63 36.83
C TYR A 57 4.75 -7.92 36.11
N GLY A 58 5.20 -8.02 34.87
CA GLY A 58 5.20 -9.24 34.09
C GLY A 58 6.39 -9.34 33.15
N HIS A 59 6.84 -10.56 32.88
CA HIS A 59 7.88 -10.81 31.89
C HIS A 59 7.66 -12.09 31.12
N ILE A 60 8.30 -12.16 29.94
CA ILE A 60 8.55 -13.38 29.19
C ILE A 60 10.05 -13.46 29.00
N ASP A 61 10.68 -14.53 29.49
CA ASP A 61 12.07 -14.83 29.23
C ASP A 61 12.24 -16.08 28.35
N TYR A 62 13.44 -16.26 27.81
CA TYR A 62 13.79 -17.41 27.00
C TYR A 62 15.08 -18.01 27.52
N GLU A 63 14.95 -19.15 28.21
CA GLU A 63 16.06 -19.80 28.85
C GLU A 63 16.02 -21.31 28.52
N ASN A 64 17.16 -21.88 28.13
CA ASN A 64 17.30 -23.32 27.79
C ASN A 64 16.27 -23.82 26.74
N ASN A 65 16.03 -23.02 25.68
CA ASN A 65 15.05 -23.32 24.64
C ASN A 65 13.60 -23.38 25.11
N VAL A 66 13.27 -22.79 26.26
CA VAL A 66 11.93 -22.75 26.84
C VAL A 66 11.53 -21.29 27.12
N TYR A 67 10.30 -20.92 26.78
CA TYR A 67 9.71 -19.65 27.15
C TYR A 67 9.07 -19.77 28.54
N TRP A 68 9.46 -18.86 29.42
CA TRP A 68 8.95 -18.78 30.79
C TRP A 68 8.23 -17.44 30.99
N ILE A 69 7.21 -17.46 31.86
CA ILE A 69 6.58 -16.22 32.31
C ILE A 69 6.66 -16.09 33.83
N GLY A 70 6.79 -14.83 34.26
CA GLY A 70 6.65 -14.44 35.65
C GLY A 70 5.70 -13.27 35.79
N ILE A 71 4.89 -13.30 36.86
CA ILE A 71 3.93 -12.24 37.19
C ILE A 71 4.06 -11.90 38.67
N CYS A 72 4.02 -10.60 38.98
CA CYS A 72 3.95 -10.16 40.38
C CYS A 72 3.01 -8.97 40.52
N ILE A 73 2.17 -8.98 41.53
CA ILE A 73 1.30 -7.87 41.91
C ILE A 73 1.68 -7.43 43.31
N LEU A 74 1.86 -6.12 43.51
CA LEU A 74 2.12 -5.57 44.84
C LEU A 74 0.98 -5.89 45.80
N ASP A 75 1.29 -6.32 47.04
CA ASP A 75 0.31 -6.85 48.01
C ASP A 75 -0.91 -5.96 48.20
N LYS A 76 -0.70 -4.65 48.32
CA LYS A 76 -1.78 -3.65 48.47
C LYS A 76 -2.73 -3.55 47.27
N TYR A 77 -2.35 -4.12 46.12
CA TYR A 77 -3.14 -4.08 44.89
C TYR A 77 -3.64 -5.46 44.42
N GLN A 78 -3.41 -6.52 45.21
CA GLN A 78 -3.93 -7.85 44.91
C GLN A 78 -5.47 -7.88 44.96
N ASN A 79 -6.05 -8.91 44.34
CA ASN A 79 -7.51 -9.15 44.23
C ASN A 79 -8.31 -8.08 43.47
N ASN A 80 -7.65 -7.21 42.68
CA ASN A 80 -8.27 -6.18 41.85
C ASN A 80 -8.22 -6.55 40.33
N GLY A 81 -7.98 -7.80 39.98
CA GLY A 81 -7.93 -8.24 38.58
C GLY A 81 -6.62 -7.92 37.84
N TYR A 82 -5.66 -7.25 38.45
CA TYR A 82 -4.42 -6.84 37.78
C TYR A 82 -3.55 -8.02 37.32
N GLY A 83 -3.57 -9.14 38.05
CA GLY A 83 -2.87 -10.36 37.62
C GLY A 83 -3.46 -10.95 36.34
N ASP A 84 -4.78 -10.92 36.21
CA ASP A 84 -5.51 -11.35 35.02
C ASP A 84 -5.16 -10.47 33.81
N MET A 85 -5.06 -9.17 34.02
CA MET A 85 -4.67 -8.21 32.97
C MET A 85 -3.25 -8.44 32.47
N ILE A 86 -2.28 -8.63 33.40
CA ILE A 86 -0.89 -8.86 33.03
C ILE A 86 -0.75 -10.18 32.29
N LEU A 87 -1.35 -11.25 32.82
CA LEU A 87 -1.30 -12.58 32.19
C LEU A 87 -1.91 -12.55 30.78
N SER A 88 -3.09 -11.93 30.63
CA SER A 88 -3.73 -11.76 29.32
C SER A 88 -2.82 -11.02 28.34
N TYR A 89 -2.16 -9.95 28.78
CA TYR A 89 -1.23 -9.18 27.95
C TYR A 89 -0.01 -10.01 27.52
N LEU A 90 0.59 -10.77 28.44
CA LEU A 90 1.73 -11.66 28.13
C LEU A 90 1.34 -12.76 27.14
N LEU A 91 0.17 -13.37 27.32
CA LEU A 91 -0.34 -14.42 26.42
C LEU A 91 -0.69 -13.85 25.03
N GLU A 92 -1.29 -12.67 24.96
CA GLU A 92 -1.56 -11.97 23.70
C GLU A 92 -0.25 -11.63 22.97
N TYR A 93 0.74 -11.09 23.69
CA TYR A 93 2.07 -10.83 23.13
C TYR A 93 2.71 -12.11 22.58
N SER A 94 2.63 -13.20 23.33
CA SER A 94 3.19 -14.50 22.94
C SER A 94 2.52 -15.03 21.68
N PHE A 95 1.21 -14.96 21.61
CA PHE A 95 0.45 -15.35 20.42
C PHE A 95 0.84 -14.54 19.19
N ILE A 96 0.89 -13.20 19.33
CA ILE A 96 1.26 -12.29 18.24
C ILE A 96 2.69 -12.56 17.73
N ASN A 97 3.60 -12.98 18.61
CA ASN A 97 5.00 -13.26 18.26
C ASN A 97 5.28 -14.74 17.94
N SER A 98 4.22 -15.54 17.74
CA SER A 98 4.33 -16.96 17.38
C SER A 98 5.07 -17.83 18.41
N ILE A 99 4.98 -17.47 19.68
CA ILE A 99 5.41 -18.31 20.80
C ILE A 99 4.29 -19.33 21.06
N ASN A 100 4.54 -20.58 20.73
CA ASN A 100 3.50 -21.61 20.76
C ASN A 100 3.30 -22.23 22.14
N GLU A 101 4.31 -22.15 23.00
CA GLU A 101 4.32 -22.79 24.31
C GLU A 101 4.94 -21.86 25.35
N ILE A 102 4.28 -21.74 26.50
CA ILE A 102 4.74 -20.96 27.62
C ILE A 102 4.68 -21.79 28.91
N ASN A 103 5.74 -21.71 29.68
CA ASN A 103 5.91 -22.40 30.93
C ASN A 103 5.91 -21.43 32.11
N LEU A 104 5.53 -21.93 33.27
CA LEU A 104 5.70 -21.27 34.57
C LEU A 104 5.89 -22.25 35.69
N THR A 105 6.37 -21.76 36.82
CA THR A 105 6.34 -22.48 38.08
C THR A 105 5.54 -21.71 39.11
N VAL A 106 4.77 -22.40 39.95
CA VAL A 106 3.94 -21.77 40.98
C VAL A 106 3.96 -22.65 42.26
N ASP A 107 4.11 -22.02 43.42
CA ASP A 107 4.08 -22.70 44.70
C ASP A 107 2.72 -23.40 44.91
N ILE A 108 2.72 -24.60 45.52
CA ILE A 108 1.52 -25.42 45.72
C ILE A 108 0.51 -24.79 46.67
N ASP A 109 0.92 -23.88 47.52
CA ASP A 109 0.12 -23.12 48.47
C ASP A 109 -0.38 -21.76 47.91
N ASN A 110 0.06 -21.36 46.71
CA ASN A 110 -0.39 -20.16 46.05
C ASN A 110 -1.66 -20.40 45.21
N TYR A 111 -2.75 -20.75 45.90
CA TYR A 111 -4.03 -21.09 45.27
C TYR A 111 -4.59 -19.97 44.39
N LYS A 112 -4.31 -18.71 44.71
CA LYS A 112 -4.78 -17.55 43.91
C LYS A 112 -4.12 -17.56 42.53
N ALA A 113 -2.80 -17.74 42.47
CA ALA A 113 -2.07 -17.81 41.21
C ALA A 113 -2.43 -19.08 40.43
N ILE A 114 -2.56 -20.22 41.10
CA ILE A 114 -2.95 -21.49 40.46
C ILE A 114 -4.32 -21.35 39.78
N ASN A 115 -5.33 -20.76 40.46
CA ASN A 115 -6.65 -20.52 39.88
C ASN A 115 -6.61 -19.56 38.70
N LEU A 116 -5.77 -18.52 38.79
CA LEU A 116 -5.56 -17.59 37.68
C LEU A 116 -4.99 -18.33 36.47
N TYR A 117 -3.97 -19.17 36.66
CA TYR A 117 -3.36 -19.92 35.56
C TYR A 117 -4.31 -20.96 34.95
N PHE A 118 -5.12 -21.65 35.77
CA PHE A 118 -6.16 -22.55 35.23
C PHE A 118 -7.23 -21.80 34.42
N LYS A 119 -7.66 -20.62 34.87
CA LYS A 119 -8.56 -19.74 34.09
C LYS A 119 -8.01 -19.44 32.71
N HIS A 120 -6.69 -19.33 32.57
CA HIS A 120 -5.99 -19.08 31.32
C HIS A 120 -5.47 -20.34 30.62
N ASN A 121 -6.08 -21.51 30.88
CA ASN A 121 -5.80 -22.80 30.23
C ASN A 121 -4.39 -23.36 30.46
N PHE A 122 -3.68 -22.96 31.52
CA PHE A 122 -2.47 -23.62 31.93
C PHE A 122 -2.79 -25.01 32.51
N LYS A 123 -1.96 -26.00 32.23
CA LYS A 123 -2.07 -27.37 32.72
C LYS A 123 -0.84 -27.72 33.52
N ILE A 124 -1.03 -28.44 34.62
CA ILE A 124 0.09 -28.98 35.39
C ILE A 124 0.72 -30.11 34.57
N ILE A 125 2.03 -30.03 34.33
CA ILE A 125 2.82 -31.05 33.62
C ILE A 125 3.78 -31.78 34.56
N LYS A 126 4.15 -31.15 35.67
CA LYS A 126 5.03 -31.77 36.66
C LYS A 126 4.70 -31.29 38.06
N TYR A 127 4.76 -32.19 39.02
CA TYR A 127 4.65 -31.92 40.44
C TYR A 127 6.02 -32.06 41.09
N GLU A 128 6.46 -31.03 41.77
CA GLU A 128 7.65 -31.02 42.61
C GLU A 128 7.23 -30.80 44.07
N LYS A 129 8.09 -31.17 45.03
CA LYS A 129 7.73 -31.14 46.47
C LYS A 129 7.16 -29.79 46.96
N LYS A 130 7.45 -28.66 46.30
CA LYS A 130 7.07 -27.33 46.73
C LYS A 130 6.35 -26.50 45.66
N TYR A 131 6.35 -26.91 44.38
CA TYR A 131 5.75 -26.14 43.29
C TYR A 131 5.21 -27.04 42.18
N TYR A 132 4.26 -26.50 41.42
CA TYR A 132 3.84 -27.07 40.14
C TYR A 132 4.62 -26.42 39.01
N LYS A 133 5.05 -27.21 38.03
CA LYS A 133 5.38 -26.74 36.71
C LYS A 133 4.11 -26.80 35.87
N MET A 134 3.72 -25.64 35.28
CA MET A 134 2.55 -25.53 34.42
C MET A 134 2.94 -25.06 33.03
N ILE A 135 2.14 -25.46 32.05
CA ILE A 135 2.33 -25.15 30.65
C ILE A 135 1.02 -24.62 30.06
N ASN A 136 1.13 -23.60 29.23
CA ASN A 136 0.08 -23.22 28.29
C ASN A 136 0.56 -23.45 26.85
N ASN A 137 -0.16 -24.31 26.15
CA ASN A 137 0.09 -24.54 24.74
C ASN A 137 -0.85 -23.67 23.90
N LEU A 138 -0.34 -22.52 23.49
CA LEU A 138 -1.11 -21.51 22.74
C LEU A 138 -1.49 -21.99 21.34
N SER A 139 -0.78 -22.98 20.80
CA SER A 139 -1.08 -23.55 19.48
C SER A 139 -2.34 -24.42 19.46
N ILE A 140 -2.73 -25.00 20.60
CA ILE A 140 -3.92 -25.87 20.68
C ILE A 140 -5.23 -25.09 20.49
N ASN A 141 -5.24 -23.82 20.85
CA ASN A 141 -6.43 -22.97 20.75
C ASN A 141 -6.56 -22.25 19.39
N ASN A 142 -5.57 -22.42 18.50
CA ASN A 142 -5.54 -21.76 17.20
C ASN A 142 -5.16 -22.78 16.12
N ILE A 143 -5.99 -22.86 15.09
CA ILE A 143 -5.68 -23.65 13.91
C ILE A 143 -4.80 -22.81 12.99
N ILE A 144 -3.59 -23.27 12.69
CA ILE A 144 -2.70 -22.63 11.71
C ILE A 144 -2.97 -23.28 10.36
N LEU A 145 -3.49 -22.50 9.44
CA LEU A 145 -3.74 -22.92 8.07
C LEU A 145 -2.78 -22.20 7.12
N PRO A 146 -2.20 -22.91 6.14
CA PRO A 146 -1.49 -22.27 5.06
C PRO A 146 -2.48 -21.54 4.16
N VAL A 147 -2.36 -20.22 4.06
CA VAL A 147 -3.19 -19.37 3.20
C VAL A 147 -2.31 -18.55 2.27
N SER A 148 -2.81 -18.20 1.08
CA SER A 148 -2.09 -17.30 0.20
C SER A 148 -2.01 -15.89 0.78
N PRO A 149 -0.97 -15.09 0.46
CA PRO A 149 -0.89 -13.68 0.86
C PRO A 149 -2.13 -12.86 0.44
N GLY A 150 -2.66 -13.11 -0.76
CA GLY A 150 -3.89 -12.46 -1.24
C GLY A 150 -5.10 -12.75 -0.35
N GLU A 151 -5.26 -14.00 0.11
CA GLU A 151 -6.32 -14.40 1.02
C GLU A 151 -6.15 -13.77 2.41
N ALA A 152 -4.92 -13.74 2.92
CA ALA A 152 -4.63 -13.12 4.21
C ALA A 152 -4.89 -11.60 4.20
N ILE A 153 -4.50 -10.91 3.13
CA ILE A 153 -4.77 -9.48 2.94
C ILE A 153 -6.27 -9.21 2.77
N ASP A 154 -6.97 -10.06 2.05
CA ASP A 154 -8.42 -9.97 1.89
C ASP A 154 -9.14 -10.01 3.24
N LYS A 155 -8.78 -10.99 4.09
CA LYS A 155 -9.28 -11.08 5.45
C LYS A 155 -8.96 -9.82 6.26
N LEU A 156 -7.76 -9.26 6.13
CA LEU A 156 -7.36 -8.04 6.83
C LEU A 156 -8.19 -6.82 6.39
N THR A 157 -8.50 -6.68 5.08
CA THR A 157 -9.35 -5.60 4.58
C THR A 157 -10.78 -5.70 5.11
N ILE A 158 -11.33 -6.92 5.20
CA ILE A 158 -12.65 -7.16 5.77
C ILE A 158 -12.68 -6.80 7.27
N LEU A 159 -11.64 -7.14 8.03
CA LEU A 159 -11.53 -6.75 9.44
C LEU A 159 -11.40 -5.24 9.61
N ASP A 160 -10.71 -4.56 8.70
CA ASP A 160 -10.61 -3.08 8.71
C ASP A 160 -11.98 -2.41 8.45
N ILE A 161 -12.79 -2.98 7.57
CA ILE A 161 -14.18 -2.54 7.33
C ILE A 161 -15.03 -2.79 8.58
N LYS A 162 -14.99 -4.00 9.14
CA LYS A 162 -15.75 -4.38 10.34
C LYS A 162 -15.42 -3.48 11.53
N LYS A 163 -14.14 -3.16 11.74
CA LYS A 163 -13.69 -2.26 12.81
C LYS A 163 -14.35 -0.88 12.75
N ASN A 164 -14.68 -0.40 11.55
CA ASN A 164 -15.34 0.90 11.35
C ASN A 164 -16.87 0.81 11.37
N LYS A 165 -17.44 -0.30 10.86
CA LYS A 165 -18.90 -0.49 10.73
C LYS A 165 -19.56 -1.01 12.02
N ILE A 166 -18.90 -1.86 12.80
CA ILE A 166 -19.44 -2.44 14.04
C ILE A 166 -19.22 -1.46 15.20
N GLN A 167 -20.29 -1.19 15.97
CA GLN A 167 -20.27 -0.21 17.07
C GLN A 167 -20.51 -0.83 18.47
N ASP A 168 -20.88 -2.11 18.53
CA ASP A 168 -21.15 -2.84 19.76
C ASP A 168 -19.93 -3.64 20.28
N GLU A 169 -20.11 -4.45 21.33
CA GLU A 169 -19.06 -5.24 21.99
C GLU A 169 -18.29 -6.20 21.07
N ARG A 170 -18.92 -6.66 19.97
CA ARG A 170 -18.28 -7.52 18.94
C ARG A 170 -17.08 -6.84 18.29
N LYS A 171 -17.02 -5.51 18.35
CA LYS A 171 -15.87 -4.72 17.87
C LYS A 171 -14.57 -5.10 18.57
N ASN A 172 -14.62 -5.51 19.83
CA ASN A 172 -13.41 -5.88 20.59
C ASN A 172 -12.72 -7.11 19.98
N ASP A 173 -13.49 -8.12 19.56
CA ASP A 173 -12.94 -9.32 18.93
C ASP A 173 -12.38 -9.01 17.53
N VAL A 174 -13.07 -8.15 16.78
CA VAL A 174 -12.58 -7.66 15.49
C VAL A 174 -11.24 -6.92 15.63
N ILE A 175 -11.09 -6.06 16.64
CA ILE A 175 -9.86 -5.32 16.91
C ILE A 175 -8.71 -6.29 17.28
N LYS A 176 -8.98 -7.29 18.12
CA LYS A 176 -7.97 -8.31 18.47
C LYS A 176 -7.44 -9.02 17.23
N GLU A 177 -8.34 -9.54 16.40
CA GLU A 177 -7.98 -10.26 15.17
C GLU A 177 -7.26 -9.34 14.17
N TYR A 178 -7.76 -8.10 13.99
CA TYR A 178 -7.12 -7.09 13.14
C TYR A 178 -5.68 -6.80 13.58
N ASN A 179 -5.45 -6.59 14.87
CA ASN A 179 -4.11 -6.28 15.40
C ASN A 179 -3.12 -7.41 15.14
N VAL A 180 -3.55 -8.66 15.32
CA VAL A 180 -2.71 -9.84 15.03
C VAL A 180 -2.34 -9.89 13.56
N LEU A 181 -3.32 -9.80 12.66
CA LEU A 181 -3.09 -9.91 11.22
C LEU A 181 -2.33 -8.70 10.67
N SER A 182 -2.68 -7.48 11.09
CA SER A 182 -2.01 -6.25 10.61
C SER A 182 -0.52 -6.25 10.97
N LYS A 183 -0.15 -6.73 12.15
CA LYS A 183 1.26 -6.86 12.54
C LYS A 183 1.99 -7.89 11.67
N LYS A 184 1.40 -9.07 11.47
CA LYS A 184 2.00 -10.14 10.64
C LYS A 184 2.12 -9.75 9.17
N LEU A 185 1.16 -9.00 8.64
CA LEU A 185 1.08 -8.63 7.23
C LEU A 185 1.68 -7.26 6.91
N LYS A 186 2.22 -6.52 7.90
CA LYS A 186 2.68 -5.13 7.75
C LYS A 186 3.58 -4.92 6.53
N ASN A 187 4.61 -5.73 6.36
CA ASN A 187 5.56 -5.58 5.25
C ASN A 187 4.91 -5.89 3.90
N ILE A 188 4.06 -6.94 3.86
CA ILE A 188 3.35 -7.32 2.64
C ILE A 188 2.37 -6.21 2.21
N VAL A 189 1.62 -5.64 3.16
CA VAL A 189 0.68 -4.54 2.92
C VAL A 189 1.42 -3.30 2.45
N ASN A 190 2.52 -2.92 3.09
CA ASN A 190 3.30 -1.75 2.70
C ASN A 190 3.83 -1.84 1.26
N ASN A 191 4.34 -3.01 0.87
CA ASN A 191 4.84 -3.24 -0.48
C ASN A 191 3.74 -3.36 -1.54
N ASN A 192 2.49 -3.63 -1.13
CA ASN A 192 1.33 -3.82 -2.00
C ASN A 192 0.18 -2.86 -1.65
N LYS A 193 0.48 -1.68 -1.12
CA LYS A 193 -0.50 -0.72 -0.61
C LYS A 193 -1.58 -0.35 -1.64
N TYR A 194 -1.20 -0.23 -2.91
CA TYR A 194 -2.14 0.02 -4.00
C TYR A 194 -3.22 -1.07 -4.07
N TYR A 195 -2.82 -2.33 -4.19
CA TYR A 195 -3.78 -3.45 -4.27
C TYR A 195 -4.58 -3.65 -2.98
N TYR A 196 -3.97 -3.38 -1.82
CA TYR A 196 -4.68 -3.35 -0.54
C TYR A 196 -5.85 -2.37 -0.55
N ASN A 197 -5.63 -1.15 -1.05
CA ASN A 197 -6.65 -0.12 -1.12
C ASN A 197 -7.77 -0.48 -2.10
N ILE A 198 -7.43 -1.01 -3.28
CA ILE A 198 -8.42 -1.47 -4.27
C ILE A 198 -9.25 -2.64 -3.71
N LEU A 199 -8.59 -3.60 -3.07
CA LEU A 199 -9.28 -4.75 -2.46
C LEU A 199 -10.21 -4.30 -1.32
N LYS A 200 -9.76 -3.37 -0.49
CA LYS A 200 -10.59 -2.79 0.58
C LYS A 200 -11.80 -2.07 0.02
N LYS A 201 -11.65 -1.30 -1.07
CA LYS A 201 -12.77 -0.65 -1.74
C LYS A 201 -13.77 -1.68 -2.25
N ILE A 202 -13.33 -2.69 -3.01
CA ILE A 202 -14.21 -3.75 -3.52
C ILE A 202 -14.96 -4.44 -2.37
N ASN A 203 -14.28 -4.76 -1.27
CA ASN A 203 -14.91 -5.38 -0.11
C ASN A 203 -15.90 -4.44 0.60
N THR A 204 -15.66 -3.12 0.57
CA THR A 204 -16.61 -2.13 1.08
C THR A 204 -17.86 -2.07 0.20
N ASP A 205 -17.69 -2.02 -1.12
CA ASP A 205 -18.79 -2.02 -2.08
C ASP A 205 -19.65 -3.29 -1.93
N ILE A 206 -19.01 -4.47 -1.78
CA ILE A 206 -19.73 -5.74 -1.50
C ILE A 206 -20.51 -5.65 -0.19
N TRP A 207 -19.90 -5.12 0.88
CA TRP A 207 -20.56 -4.95 2.18
C TRP A 207 -21.80 -4.08 2.06
N ASP A 208 -21.67 -2.91 1.45
CA ASP A 208 -22.75 -1.94 1.32
C ASP A 208 -23.89 -2.49 0.44
N MET A 209 -23.58 -3.20 -0.67
CA MET A 209 -24.56 -3.86 -1.50
C MET A 209 -25.28 -5.01 -0.78
N GLN A 210 -24.58 -5.78 0.05
CA GLN A 210 -25.21 -6.82 0.87
C GLN A 210 -26.16 -6.24 1.92
N ASP A 211 -25.84 -5.09 2.51
CA ASP A 211 -26.73 -4.40 3.43
C ASP A 211 -28.00 -3.89 2.71
N ILE A 212 -27.85 -3.28 1.52
CA ILE A 212 -28.98 -2.89 0.66
C ILE A 212 -29.87 -4.11 0.35
N PHE A 213 -29.27 -5.24 -0.01
CA PHE A 213 -30.00 -6.49 -0.31
C PHE A 213 -30.81 -7.00 0.88
N ARG A 214 -30.25 -6.96 2.10
CA ARG A 214 -30.93 -7.41 3.32
C ARG A 214 -32.14 -6.55 3.67
N TYR A 215 -32.06 -5.25 3.40
CA TYR A 215 -33.13 -4.30 3.75
C TYR A 215 -34.18 -4.08 2.64
N ASN A 216 -34.13 -4.83 1.53
CA ASN A 216 -35.11 -4.80 0.43
C ASN A 216 -35.26 -3.42 -0.27
N LEU A 217 -34.20 -2.65 -0.41
CA LEU A 217 -34.26 -1.28 -0.94
C LEU A 217 -34.19 -1.16 -2.46
N CYS A 218 -34.12 -2.28 -3.24
CA CYS A 218 -33.92 -2.22 -4.70
C CYS A 218 -34.24 -3.54 -5.44
N ASP A 219 -34.06 -3.53 -6.78
CA ASP A 219 -34.09 -4.72 -7.64
C ASP A 219 -33.00 -5.74 -7.23
N LYS A 220 -33.43 -6.82 -6.61
CA LYS A 220 -32.56 -7.87 -6.11
C LYS A 220 -31.78 -8.59 -7.21
N THR A 221 -32.34 -8.75 -8.41
CA THR A 221 -31.72 -9.47 -9.50
C THR A 221 -30.48 -8.75 -9.98
N LYS A 222 -30.59 -7.45 -10.28
CA LYS A 222 -29.45 -6.61 -10.67
C LYS A 222 -28.37 -6.60 -9.60
N LEU A 223 -28.77 -6.42 -8.34
CA LEU A 223 -27.85 -6.36 -7.21
C LEU A 223 -27.06 -7.67 -7.01
N CYS A 224 -27.70 -8.84 -7.25
CA CYS A 224 -27.00 -10.12 -7.24
C CYS A 224 -25.89 -10.19 -8.29
N PHE A 225 -26.17 -9.76 -9.53
CA PHE A 225 -25.15 -9.73 -10.58
C PHE A 225 -24.00 -8.78 -10.24
N ASP A 226 -24.31 -7.59 -9.72
CA ASP A 226 -23.29 -6.61 -9.31
C ASP A 226 -22.38 -7.18 -8.19
N ILE A 227 -22.96 -7.89 -7.20
CA ILE A 227 -22.19 -8.57 -6.15
C ILE A 227 -21.32 -9.70 -6.72
N ILE A 228 -21.81 -10.47 -7.69
CA ILE A 228 -21.03 -11.53 -8.35
C ILE A 228 -19.84 -10.91 -9.10
N ASP A 229 -20.05 -9.85 -9.86
CA ASP A 229 -18.98 -9.15 -10.57
C ASP A 229 -17.93 -8.56 -9.61
N LEU A 230 -18.36 -7.99 -8.49
CA LEU A 230 -17.43 -7.51 -7.45
C LEU A 230 -16.62 -8.66 -6.82
N ASN A 231 -17.23 -9.84 -6.57
CA ASN A 231 -16.48 -11.00 -6.08
C ASN A 231 -15.47 -11.52 -7.11
N ASP A 232 -15.76 -11.42 -8.40
CA ASP A 232 -14.81 -11.75 -9.46
C ASP A 232 -13.64 -10.76 -9.50
N ARG A 233 -13.92 -9.46 -9.33
CA ARG A 233 -12.89 -8.43 -9.19
C ARG A 233 -12.03 -8.67 -7.96
N ARG A 234 -12.64 -8.95 -6.81
CA ARG A 234 -11.98 -9.31 -5.56
C ARG A 234 -10.99 -10.47 -5.76
N PHE A 235 -11.42 -11.53 -6.43
CA PHE A 235 -10.57 -12.67 -6.79
C PHE A 235 -9.36 -12.23 -7.63
N ARG A 236 -9.55 -11.41 -8.68
CA ARG A 236 -8.46 -10.95 -9.55
C ARG A 236 -7.44 -10.10 -8.80
N ILE A 237 -7.87 -9.26 -7.87
CA ILE A 237 -6.93 -8.48 -7.03
C ILE A 237 -6.15 -9.40 -6.09
N LYS A 238 -6.78 -10.39 -5.44
CA LYS A 238 -6.07 -11.40 -4.64
C LYS A 238 -5.01 -12.13 -5.48
N LYS A 239 -5.34 -12.51 -6.71
CA LYS A 239 -4.41 -13.13 -7.65
C LYS A 239 -3.23 -12.23 -7.96
N LYS A 240 -3.45 -10.92 -8.23
CA LYS A 240 -2.38 -9.93 -8.47
C LYS A 240 -1.43 -9.83 -7.26
N ILE A 241 -1.97 -9.76 -6.06
CA ILE A 241 -1.16 -9.76 -4.83
C ILE A 241 -0.29 -11.03 -4.75
N ASN A 242 -0.87 -12.20 -4.99
CA ASN A 242 -0.16 -13.47 -5.00
C ASN A 242 0.94 -13.51 -6.05
N ASP A 243 0.70 -12.94 -7.23
CA ASP A 243 1.66 -12.87 -8.33
C ASP A 243 2.81 -11.90 -8.04
N CYS A 244 2.56 -10.76 -7.39
CA CYS A 244 3.58 -9.81 -6.96
C CYS A 244 4.57 -10.42 -5.96
N ILE A 245 4.09 -11.34 -5.12
CA ILE A 245 4.89 -11.97 -4.04
C ILE A 245 5.45 -13.33 -4.48
N ASN A 246 5.12 -13.79 -5.69
CA ASN A 246 5.43 -15.15 -6.18
C ASN A 246 4.92 -16.24 -5.22
N SER A 247 3.68 -16.11 -4.74
CA SER A 247 3.06 -17.08 -3.83
C SER A 247 2.95 -18.47 -4.47
N HIS A 248 3.30 -19.50 -3.70
CA HIS A 248 3.08 -20.90 -4.10
C HIS A 248 1.60 -21.30 -4.04
N LEU A 249 0.84 -20.69 -3.13
CA LEU A 249 -0.60 -20.91 -3.01
C LEU A 249 -1.34 -19.85 -3.82
N LYS A 250 -2.21 -20.31 -4.74
CA LYS A 250 -3.03 -19.45 -5.58
C LYS A 250 -4.42 -20.04 -5.71
N GLU A 251 -5.42 -19.24 -5.31
CA GLU A 251 -6.83 -19.58 -5.57
C GLU A 251 -7.08 -19.70 -7.08
N GLN A 252 -7.90 -20.65 -7.47
CA GLN A 252 -8.35 -20.83 -8.86
C GLN A 252 -9.88 -20.79 -8.91
N LYS A 253 -10.41 -20.29 -10.03
CA LYS A 253 -11.85 -20.34 -10.33
C LYS A 253 -12.09 -21.19 -11.57
N GLY A 254 -13.20 -21.93 -11.58
CA GLY A 254 -13.54 -22.91 -12.62
C GLY A 254 -14.38 -22.38 -13.78
N TYR A 255 -14.52 -21.05 -13.96
CA TYR A 255 -15.32 -20.49 -15.05
C TYR A 255 -14.43 -20.05 -16.24
N LYS A 256 -15.10 -19.82 -17.41
CA LYS A 256 -14.42 -19.37 -18.63
C LYS A 256 -13.73 -18.01 -18.38
N SER A 257 -12.46 -17.89 -18.81
CA SER A 257 -11.69 -16.66 -18.74
C SER A 257 -12.32 -15.55 -19.58
N LYS A 258 -12.49 -14.37 -18.99
CA LYS A 258 -12.93 -13.15 -19.69
C LYS A 258 -11.72 -12.38 -20.20
N LYS A 259 -11.74 -11.96 -21.47
CA LYS A 259 -10.63 -11.26 -22.10
C LYS A 259 -11.09 -9.96 -22.74
N VAL A 260 -10.24 -8.92 -22.71
CA VAL A 260 -10.51 -7.63 -23.34
C VAL A 260 -9.36 -7.18 -24.22
N PHE A 261 -9.70 -6.72 -25.41
CA PHE A 261 -8.80 -6.02 -26.32
C PHE A 261 -9.00 -4.51 -26.14
N LEU A 262 -7.92 -3.80 -25.78
CA LEU A 262 -7.95 -2.35 -25.59
C LEU A 262 -7.08 -1.66 -26.63
N LEU A 263 -7.70 -0.84 -27.45
CA LEU A 263 -7.07 0.02 -28.43
C LEU A 263 -7.35 1.49 -28.11
N GLN A 264 -6.31 2.20 -27.72
CA GLN A 264 -6.30 3.64 -27.42
C GLN A 264 -5.27 4.32 -28.30
N HIS A 265 -5.11 5.64 -28.18
CA HIS A 265 -4.02 6.32 -28.85
C HIS A 265 -2.67 5.76 -28.42
N LEU A 266 -1.72 5.70 -29.35
CA LEU A 266 -0.43 5.02 -29.14
C LEU A 266 0.70 5.93 -28.68
N GLY A 267 0.42 7.20 -28.37
CA GLY A 267 1.37 8.11 -27.72
C GLY A 267 1.66 7.66 -26.28
N MET A 268 2.90 7.86 -25.80
CA MET A 268 3.24 7.49 -24.42
C MET A 268 2.41 8.31 -23.41
N GLY A 269 2.12 9.58 -23.71
CA GLY A 269 1.23 10.42 -22.91
C GLY A 269 -0.18 9.83 -22.80
N ASP A 270 -0.74 9.33 -23.91
CA ASP A 270 -2.07 8.71 -23.94
C ASP A 270 -2.09 7.41 -23.11
N HIS A 271 -1.04 6.60 -23.18
CA HIS A 271 -0.91 5.41 -22.32
C HIS A 271 -0.88 5.76 -20.83
N LEU A 272 -0.19 6.83 -20.45
CA LEU A 272 -0.17 7.30 -19.07
C LEU A 272 -1.52 7.84 -18.64
N THR A 273 -2.19 8.60 -19.50
CA THR A 273 -3.56 9.09 -19.29
C THR A 273 -4.54 7.93 -19.09
N CYS A 274 -4.47 6.91 -19.95
CA CYS A 274 -5.36 5.73 -19.89
C CYS A 274 -4.90 4.67 -18.88
N CYS A 275 -3.83 4.92 -18.11
CA CYS A 275 -3.29 3.93 -17.17
C CYS A 275 -4.33 3.47 -16.14
N GLY A 276 -5.10 4.40 -15.57
CA GLY A 276 -6.19 4.07 -14.64
C GLY A 276 -7.23 3.17 -15.29
N MET A 277 -7.68 3.50 -16.51
CA MET A 277 -8.63 2.70 -17.28
C MET A 277 -8.09 1.29 -17.57
N THR A 278 -6.86 1.18 -18.05
CA THR A 278 -6.23 -0.10 -18.35
C THR A 278 -6.17 -0.99 -17.10
N ARG A 279 -5.79 -0.44 -15.95
CA ARG A 279 -5.79 -1.17 -14.69
C ARG A 279 -7.18 -1.51 -14.18
N TYR A 280 -8.14 -0.62 -14.33
CA TYR A 280 -9.53 -0.90 -14.01
C TYR A 280 -10.03 -2.11 -14.82
N LEU A 281 -9.84 -2.10 -16.13
CA LEU A 281 -10.18 -3.23 -16.99
C LEU A 281 -9.46 -4.51 -16.56
N SER A 282 -8.20 -4.42 -16.13
CA SER A 282 -7.46 -5.58 -15.63
C SER A 282 -8.01 -6.17 -14.32
N THR A 283 -8.96 -5.48 -13.65
CA THR A 283 -9.75 -6.04 -12.54
C THR A 283 -11.05 -6.69 -13.00
N LEU A 284 -11.57 -6.32 -14.16
CA LEU A 284 -12.81 -6.88 -14.75
C LEU A 284 -12.54 -8.12 -15.60
N TYR A 285 -11.33 -8.19 -16.18
CA TYR A 285 -10.92 -9.20 -17.15
C TYR A 285 -9.72 -10.00 -16.64
N ASP A 286 -9.65 -11.26 -17.04
CA ASP A 286 -8.53 -12.15 -16.69
C ASP A 286 -7.30 -11.86 -17.57
N GLU A 287 -7.53 -11.24 -18.74
CA GLU A 287 -6.49 -10.82 -19.67
C GLU A 287 -6.88 -9.51 -20.36
N VAL A 288 -5.94 -8.57 -20.43
CA VAL A 288 -6.06 -7.30 -21.16
C VAL A 288 -4.99 -7.27 -22.24
N LEU A 289 -5.40 -7.36 -23.52
CA LEU A 289 -4.50 -7.18 -24.65
C LEU A 289 -4.44 -5.71 -25.03
N LEU A 290 -3.35 -5.04 -24.68
CA LEU A 290 -3.11 -3.61 -24.90
C LEU A 290 -2.22 -3.41 -26.14
N VAL A 291 -2.69 -2.62 -27.11
CA VAL A 291 -1.89 -2.26 -28.28
C VAL A 291 -0.95 -1.09 -27.93
N CYS A 292 0.32 -1.19 -28.35
CA CYS A 292 1.30 -0.13 -28.14
C CYS A 292 2.36 -0.07 -29.26
N LYS A 293 3.06 1.06 -29.37
CA LYS A 293 4.23 1.16 -30.25
C LYS A 293 5.44 0.44 -29.66
N ASN A 294 6.23 -0.21 -30.52
CA ASN A 294 7.48 -0.87 -30.14
C ASN A 294 8.38 0.03 -29.27
N LYS A 295 8.53 1.31 -29.62
CA LYS A 295 9.34 2.28 -28.86
C LYS A 295 8.83 2.55 -27.44
N ASN A 296 7.56 2.31 -27.14
CA ASN A 296 6.95 2.53 -25.83
C ASN A 296 6.93 1.27 -24.96
N LEU A 297 7.20 0.09 -25.55
CA LEU A 297 7.01 -1.21 -24.89
C LEU A 297 7.76 -1.33 -23.54
N ASN A 298 9.03 -0.87 -23.48
CA ASN A 298 9.81 -0.96 -22.25
C ASN A 298 9.22 -0.11 -21.13
N ASN A 299 8.82 1.13 -21.43
CA ASN A 299 8.12 1.98 -20.44
C ASN A 299 6.83 1.36 -19.95
N LEU A 300 6.06 0.71 -20.83
CA LEU A 300 4.80 0.07 -20.46
C LEU A 300 5.01 -1.22 -19.66
N LYS A 301 6.03 -2.00 -19.97
CA LYS A 301 6.42 -3.16 -19.15
C LYS A 301 6.82 -2.74 -17.73
N GLU A 302 7.52 -1.63 -17.57
CA GLU A 302 7.83 -1.07 -16.25
C GLU A 302 6.56 -0.55 -15.56
N LEU A 303 5.72 0.22 -16.27
CA LEU A 303 4.47 0.78 -15.74
C LEU A 303 3.53 -0.30 -15.22
N TYR A 304 3.40 -1.41 -15.92
CA TYR A 304 2.50 -2.52 -15.59
C TYR A 304 3.22 -3.74 -15.02
N SER A 305 4.44 -3.59 -14.51
CA SER A 305 5.27 -4.72 -14.02
C SER A 305 4.58 -5.62 -13.00
N ASN A 306 3.66 -5.06 -12.22
CA ASN A 306 2.86 -5.77 -11.22
C ASN A 306 1.53 -6.34 -11.76
N ASP A 307 1.17 -6.04 -13.02
CA ASP A 307 -0.12 -6.42 -13.62
C ASP A 307 0.09 -7.47 -14.72
N LYS A 308 0.46 -8.69 -14.32
CA LYS A 308 0.85 -9.79 -15.25
C LYS A 308 -0.25 -10.20 -16.23
N ASN A 309 -1.50 -9.82 -15.98
CA ASN A 309 -2.62 -10.06 -16.89
C ASN A 309 -2.79 -8.97 -17.97
N ILE A 310 -1.92 -7.95 -17.99
CA ILE A 310 -1.83 -6.98 -19.09
C ILE A 310 -0.73 -7.46 -20.02
N ILE A 311 -1.11 -7.83 -21.24
CA ILE A 311 -0.20 -8.29 -22.29
C ILE A 311 -0.21 -7.28 -23.44
N PHE A 312 0.88 -7.23 -24.20
CA PHE A 312 1.08 -6.19 -25.20
C PHE A 312 1.08 -6.76 -26.61
N TYR A 313 0.36 -6.09 -27.50
CA TYR A 313 0.50 -6.26 -28.93
C TYR A 313 1.23 -5.02 -29.49
N THR A 314 2.35 -5.23 -30.15
CA THR A 314 3.19 -4.14 -30.62
C THR A 314 2.99 -3.86 -32.10
N VAL A 315 3.05 -2.56 -32.44
CA VAL A 315 3.09 -2.03 -33.81
C VAL A 315 4.21 -0.98 -33.92
N ASP A 316 4.66 -0.68 -35.12
CA ASP A 316 5.73 0.29 -35.32
C ASP A 316 5.18 1.73 -35.32
N ASN A 317 4.02 1.95 -35.92
CA ASN A 317 3.43 3.29 -36.05
C ASN A 317 1.89 3.28 -36.06
N ASP A 318 1.30 4.48 -36.01
CA ASP A 318 -0.18 4.65 -35.97
C ASP A 318 -0.85 4.24 -37.28
N ASN A 319 -0.15 4.24 -38.41
CA ASN A 319 -0.74 3.91 -39.71
C ASN A 319 -1.15 2.44 -39.82
N GLU A 320 -0.59 1.56 -38.97
CA GLU A 320 -0.92 0.15 -38.97
C GLU A 320 -2.29 -0.17 -38.38
N ILE A 321 -2.87 0.76 -37.61
CA ILE A 321 -4.08 0.48 -36.80
C ILE A 321 -5.15 1.58 -36.91
N SER A 322 -4.89 2.71 -37.51
CA SER A 322 -5.82 3.85 -37.50
C SER A 322 -6.82 3.77 -38.64
N PRO A 323 -8.14 3.71 -38.35
CA PRO A 323 -9.19 3.83 -39.37
C PRO A 323 -9.12 5.17 -40.13
N ARG A 324 -8.58 6.22 -39.52
CA ARG A 324 -8.35 7.53 -40.14
C ARG A 324 -7.50 7.46 -41.42
N TYR A 325 -6.66 6.42 -41.54
CA TYR A 325 -5.79 6.20 -42.68
C TYR A 325 -6.25 5.04 -43.56
N GLY A 326 -7.52 4.61 -43.43
CA GLY A 326 -8.09 3.55 -44.26
C GLY A 326 -7.74 2.12 -43.81
N PHE A 327 -7.17 1.96 -42.64
CA PHE A 327 -6.90 0.62 -42.10
C PHE A 327 -8.10 0.07 -41.36
N GLU A 328 -8.51 -1.13 -41.73
CA GLU A 328 -9.55 -1.86 -41.04
C GLU A 328 -8.97 -2.52 -39.78
N ILE A 329 -9.68 -2.39 -38.66
CA ILE A 329 -9.40 -3.10 -37.40
C ILE A 329 -9.45 -4.64 -37.60
N LYS A 330 -9.90 -5.10 -38.77
CA LYS A 330 -9.95 -6.52 -39.20
C LYS A 330 -8.65 -7.28 -38.96
N ARG A 331 -7.48 -6.61 -38.99
CA ARG A 331 -6.20 -7.24 -38.66
C ARG A 331 -6.20 -7.92 -37.29
N PHE A 332 -6.97 -7.41 -36.35
CA PHE A 332 -7.05 -7.96 -35.00
C PHE A 332 -8.19 -8.97 -34.82
N ASP A 333 -9.08 -9.14 -35.81
CA ASP A 333 -10.29 -9.95 -35.65
C ASP A 333 -9.97 -11.41 -35.33
N GLU A 334 -8.97 -12.01 -35.96
CA GLU A 334 -8.55 -13.39 -35.67
C GLU A 334 -7.96 -13.52 -34.25
N ILE A 335 -7.11 -12.58 -33.85
CA ILE A 335 -6.40 -12.59 -32.56
C ILE A 335 -7.38 -12.29 -31.43
N THR A 336 -8.40 -11.46 -31.69
CA THR A 336 -9.33 -10.95 -30.69
C THR A 336 -10.74 -11.57 -30.80
N LYS A 337 -10.86 -12.73 -31.44
CA LYS A 337 -12.14 -13.42 -31.63
C LYS A 337 -12.92 -13.67 -30.33
N ASP A 338 -12.19 -13.99 -29.26
CA ASP A 338 -12.75 -14.27 -27.93
C ASP A 338 -12.59 -13.09 -26.96
N TYR A 339 -12.32 -11.89 -27.45
CA TYR A 339 -12.13 -10.69 -26.63
C TYR A 339 -13.30 -9.72 -26.77
N ASP A 340 -13.72 -9.15 -25.65
CA ASP A 340 -14.49 -7.91 -25.68
C ASP A 340 -13.62 -6.78 -26.22
N LYS A 341 -14.17 -5.93 -27.10
CA LYS A 341 -13.39 -4.88 -27.77
C LYS A 341 -13.70 -3.50 -27.18
N TYR A 342 -12.67 -2.86 -26.64
CA TYR A 342 -12.71 -1.49 -26.13
C TYR A 342 -11.84 -0.60 -27.01
N LEU A 343 -12.48 0.28 -27.78
CA LEU A 343 -11.83 1.20 -28.69
C LEU A 343 -12.11 2.63 -28.22
N CYS A 344 -11.09 3.43 -28.04
CA CYS A 344 -11.25 4.83 -27.65
C CYS A 344 -10.37 5.79 -28.46
N GLY A 345 -10.59 7.07 -28.28
CA GLY A 345 -9.96 8.10 -29.07
C GLY A 345 -10.42 8.06 -30.53
N TYR A 346 -9.50 8.23 -31.47
CA TYR A 346 -9.78 8.16 -32.92
C TYR A 346 -10.22 6.78 -33.40
N HIS A 347 -9.99 5.74 -32.62
CA HIS A 347 -10.36 4.36 -32.97
C HIS A 347 -11.82 4.07 -32.67
N ASN A 348 -12.50 4.91 -31.88
CA ASN A 348 -13.93 4.79 -31.65
C ASN A 348 -14.69 5.63 -32.68
N ILE A 349 -14.95 5.05 -33.84
CA ILE A 349 -15.63 5.75 -34.94
C ILE A 349 -17.08 6.16 -34.63
N ASN A 350 -17.69 5.53 -33.60
CA ASN A 350 -19.07 5.79 -33.20
C ASN A 350 -19.21 6.97 -32.22
N LYS A 351 -18.12 7.52 -31.69
CA LYS A 351 -18.13 8.62 -30.73
C LYS A 351 -17.10 9.70 -31.07
N GLN A 352 -17.54 10.96 -31.07
CA GLN A 352 -16.63 12.08 -31.31
C GLN A 352 -15.62 12.24 -30.17
N ILE A 353 -14.39 12.61 -30.52
CA ILE A 353 -13.38 13.01 -29.56
C ILE A 353 -13.60 14.48 -29.21
N SER A 354 -13.65 14.78 -27.93
CA SER A 354 -13.53 16.16 -27.44
C SER A 354 -12.09 16.42 -27.00
N PHE A 355 -11.35 17.17 -27.76
CA PHE A 355 -10.00 17.61 -27.37
C PHE A 355 -10.01 18.59 -26.20
N HIS A 356 -11.15 19.18 -25.88
CA HIS A 356 -11.28 20.13 -24.79
C HIS A 356 -11.22 19.49 -23.42
N ASN A 357 -11.54 18.20 -23.30
CA ASN A 357 -11.55 17.47 -22.03
C ASN A 357 -10.60 16.25 -22.01
N LEU A 358 -9.56 16.23 -22.85
CA LEU A 358 -8.48 15.29 -22.63
C LEU A 358 -7.88 15.52 -21.23
N PRO A 359 -7.66 14.48 -20.43
CA PRO A 359 -7.64 13.05 -20.74
C PRO A 359 -8.97 12.29 -20.53
N PHE A 360 -10.01 12.95 -20.03
CA PHE A 360 -11.25 12.28 -19.60
C PHE A 360 -12.12 11.74 -20.74
N CYS A 361 -11.96 12.30 -21.94
CA CYS A 361 -12.77 11.86 -23.10
C CYS A 361 -12.61 10.35 -23.40
N PHE A 362 -11.49 9.75 -23.13
CA PHE A 362 -11.27 8.31 -23.33
C PHE A 362 -12.15 7.47 -22.41
N TYR A 363 -12.30 7.91 -21.16
CA TYR A 363 -13.14 7.27 -20.14
C TYR A 363 -14.62 7.47 -20.49
N GLU A 364 -15.02 8.68 -20.82
CA GLU A 364 -16.41 9.02 -21.21
C GLU A 364 -16.87 8.25 -22.46
N GLN A 365 -15.98 8.08 -23.46
CA GLN A 365 -16.28 7.27 -24.64
C GLN A 365 -16.60 5.81 -24.33
N LEU A 366 -16.00 5.26 -23.31
CA LEU A 366 -16.20 3.87 -22.89
C LEU A 366 -17.25 3.71 -21.78
N ASN A 367 -17.91 4.81 -21.38
CA ASN A 367 -18.83 4.84 -20.23
C ASN A 367 -18.16 4.40 -18.92
N ILE A 368 -16.87 4.69 -18.77
CA ILE A 368 -16.09 4.45 -17.56
C ILE A 368 -16.09 5.72 -16.74
N ASP A 369 -16.34 5.61 -15.44
CA ASP A 369 -16.30 6.74 -14.52
C ASP A 369 -14.93 7.43 -14.57
N THR A 370 -14.91 8.75 -14.69
CA THR A 370 -13.69 9.53 -14.77
C THR A 370 -12.85 9.52 -13.48
N ASP A 371 -13.44 9.20 -12.33
CA ASP A 371 -12.73 8.98 -11.07
C ASP A 371 -11.72 7.81 -11.19
N ILE A 372 -11.97 6.86 -12.10
CA ILE A 372 -11.07 5.73 -12.39
C ILE A 372 -9.69 6.20 -12.84
N LEU A 373 -9.60 7.35 -13.51
CA LEU A 373 -8.31 7.93 -13.89
C LEU A 373 -7.40 8.11 -12.67
N TRP A 374 -7.94 8.65 -11.59
CA TRP A 374 -7.18 8.94 -10.37
C TRP A 374 -7.03 7.71 -9.48
N GLU A 375 -8.12 6.98 -9.32
CA GLU A 375 -8.23 5.90 -8.36
C GLU A 375 -7.38 4.68 -8.74
N TYR A 376 -7.34 4.35 -10.03
CA TYR A 376 -6.60 3.20 -10.56
C TYR A 376 -5.25 3.56 -11.17
N PHE A 377 -4.88 4.86 -11.16
CA PHE A 377 -3.52 5.23 -11.53
C PHE A 377 -2.53 4.76 -10.47
N ASN A 378 -1.48 4.09 -10.91
CA ASN A 378 -0.36 3.70 -10.06
C ASN A 378 0.90 3.58 -10.90
N VAL A 379 1.99 4.08 -10.38
CA VAL A 379 3.34 3.86 -10.93
C VAL A 379 4.11 3.04 -9.93
N PRO A 380 4.54 1.81 -10.26
CA PRO A 380 5.27 0.96 -9.35
C PRO A 380 6.63 1.59 -8.98
N ASP A 381 7.12 1.27 -7.79
CA ASP A 381 8.47 1.62 -7.40
C ASP A 381 9.45 0.62 -8.03
N ILE A 382 10.07 1.04 -9.13
CA ILE A 382 11.11 0.24 -9.79
C ILE A 382 12.49 0.53 -9.21
N SER A 383 13.39 -0.44 -9.27
CA SER A 383 14.76 -0.32 -8.74
C SER A 383 15.50 0.89 -9.32
N ASN A 384 15.33 1.17 -10.62
CA ASN A 384 15.96 2.30 -11.28
C ASN A 384 15.47 3.65 -10.76
N SER A 385 14.18 3.81 -10.45
CA SER A 385 13.64 5.03 -9.83
C SER A 385 14.26 5.30 -8.45
N ASN A 386 14.45 4.25 -7.66
CA ASN A 386 15.13 4.35 -6.37
C ASN A 386 16.61 4.73 -6.55
N TYR A 387 17.29 4.11 -7.52
CA TYR A 387 18.68 4.40 -7.82
C TYR A 387 18.87 5.85 -8.25
N LEU A 388 18.12 6.33 -9.25
CA LEU A 388 18.22 7.70 -9.73
C LEU A 388 17.96 8.72 -8.62
N PHE A 389 16.96 8.50 -7.80
CA PHE A 389 16.64 9.40 -6.70
C PHE A 389 17.75 9.41 -5.63
N ASN A 390 18.35 8.27 -5.32
CA ASN A 390 19.45 8.19 -4.35
C ASN A 390 20.68 8.99 -4.79
N GLU A 391 20.94 9.08 -6.10
CA GLU A 391 22.03 9.90 -6.66
C GLU A 391 21.81 11.41 -6.42
N VAL A 392 20.56 11.87 -6.35
CA VAL A 392 20.21 13.29 -6.32
C VAL A 392 19.55 13.79 -5.03
N LYS A 393 19.16 12.91 -4.11
CA LYS A 393 18.34 13.23 -2.92
C LYS A 393 18.94 14.28 -1.97
N ASN A 394 20.25 14.54 -2.05
CA ASN A 394 20.93 15.51 -1.21
C ASN A 394 20.89 16.93 -1.80
N TYR A 395 20.33 17.10 -2.99
CA TYR A 395 20.17 18.39 -3.64
C TYR A 395 18.72 18.89 -3.49
N LYS A 396 18.54 20.20 -3.55
CA LYS A 396 17.26 20.80 -3.92
C LYS A 396 17.06 20.61 -5.42
N LEU A 397 15.89 20.19 -5.85
CA LEU A 397 15.67 19.70 -7.20
C LEU A 397 14.72 20.59 -7.99
N ILE A 398 15.10 20.89 -9.22
CA ILE A 398 14.22 21.41 -10.27
C ILE A 398 14.11 20.35 -11.37
N PHE A 399 12.90 19.87 -11.62
CA PHE A 399 12.63 18.96 -12.72
C PHE A 399 12.06 19.71 -13.91
N ILE A 400 12.70 19.62 -15.06
CA ILE A 400 12.29 20.30 -16.29
C ILE A 400 12.17 19.29 -17.42
N HIS A 401 11.04 19.33 -18.15
CA HIS A 401 10.93 18.68 -19.45
C HIS A 401 10.39 19.68 -20.45
N ASN A 402 11.26 20.21 -21.30
CA ASN A 402 11.03 21.37 -22.15
C ASN A 402 10.62 21.04 -23.59
N SER A 403 10.40 19.76 -23.92
CA SER A 403 10.05 19.33 -25.28
C SER A 403 8.77 18.50 -25.31
N SER A 404 8.05 18.54 -26.42
CA SER A 404 6.86 17.71 -26.63
C SER A 404 6.76 17.22 -28.07
N SER A 405 5.99 16.16 -28.32
CA SER A 405 5.80 15.57 -29.66
C SER A 405 5.17 16.52 -30.68
N ASN A 406 4.48 17.56 -30.22
CA ASN A 406 3.91 18.61 -31.07
C ASN A 406 4.87 19.79 -31.29
N GLY A 407 6.15 19.63 -30.96
CA GLY A 407 7.22 20.59 -31.25
C GLY A 407 7.26 21.82 -30.33
N VAL A 408 6.63 21.76 -29.15
CA VAL A 408 6.80 22.81 -28.12
C VAL A 408 8.16 22.62 -27.47
N VAL A 409 8.98 23.64 -27.57
CA VAL A 409 10.27 23.73 -26.88
C VAL A 409 10.35 25.10 -26.25
N PHE A 410 10.74 25.18 -24.98
CA PHE A 410 11.01 26.45 -24.29
C PHE A 410 12.45 26.48 -23.78
N ASP A 411 13.01 27.69 -23.69
CA ASP A 411 14.34 27.87 -23.12
C ASP A 411 14.28 27.82 -21.59
N GLU A 412 14.93 26.84 -21.03
CA GLU A 412 14.98 26.54 -19.59
C GLU A 412 15.55 27.72 -18.79
N LEU A 413 16.68 28.28 -19.22
CA LEU A 413 17.38 29.33 -18.51
C LEU A 413 16.55 30.63 -18.47
N SER A 414 15.99 31.02 -19.62
CA SER A 414 15.12 32.19 -19.70
C SER A 414 13.87 32.02 -18.81
N MET A 415 13.29 30.83 -18.78
CA MET A 415 12.14 30.53 -17.92
C MET A 415 12.49 30.68 -16.44
N LEU A 416 13.56 30.06 -15.97
CA LEU A 416 13.98 30.10 -14.58
C LEU A 416 14.32 31.53 -14.14
N LYS A 417 15.01 32.30 -14.98
CA LYS A 417 15.32 33.71 -14.73
C LYS A 417 14.05 34.58 -14.65
N SER A 418 13.09 34.35 -15.52
CA SER A 418 11.82 35.12 -15.51
C SER A 418 11.02 34.93 -14.22
N MET A 419 11.24 33.80 -13.53
CA MET A 419 10.61 33.47 -12.25
C MET A 419 11.44 33.84 -11.04
N ASN A 420 12.59 34.52 -11.21
CA ASN A 420 13.52 34.91 -10.15
C ASN A 420 14.00 33.71 -9.30
N ILE A 421 14.20 32.53 -9.93
CA ILE A 421 14.71 31.36 -9.25
C ILE A 421 16.24 31.41 -9.25
N ASP A 422 16.84 31.33 -8.05
CA ASP A 422 18.28 31.22 -7.89
C ASP A 422 18.76 29.81 -8.23
N ILE A 423 19.20 29.63 -9.47
CA ILE A 423 19.57 28.33 -10.06
C ILE A 423 20.77 27.68 -9.39
N ASP A 424 21.66 28.45 -8.75
CA ASP A 424 22.88 27.91 -8.13
C ASP A 424 22.57 27.03 -6.93
N ASN A 425 21.45 27.30 -6.27
CA ASN A 425 20.98 26.54 -5.11
C ASN A 425 20.30 25.19 -5.47
N TYR A 426 20.13 24.90 -6.75
CA TYR A 426 19.39 23.72 -7.20
C TYR A 426 20.23 22.81 -8.11
N LEU A 427 19.87 21.54 -8.16
CA LEU A 427 20.21 20.64 -9.25
C LEU A 427 19.05 20.61 -10.25
N ILE A 428 19.32 21.04 -11.47
CA ILE A 428 18.33 21.07 -12.55
C ILE A 428 18.45 19.76 -13.32
N ILE A 429 17.33 19.04 -13.40
CA ILE A 429 17.25 17.73 -14.06
C ILE A 429 16.32 17.82 -15.26
N ASN A 430 16.87 17.60 -16.45
CA ASN A 430 16.11 17.38 -17.67
C ASN A 430 16.35 15.94 -18.15
N PRO A 431 15.29 15.15 -18.35
CA PRO A 431 15.43 13.76 -18.81
C PRO A 431 16.11 13.58 -20.17
N CYS A 432 16.02 14.58 -21.05
CA CYS A 432 16.50 14.50 -22.42
C CYS A 432 17.82 15.23 -22.65
N ASN A 433 18.09 16.29 -21.87
CA ASN A 433 19.22 17.20 -22.08
C ASN A 433 19.99 17.39 -20.78
N ASN A 434 21.26 17.73 -20.90
CA ASN A 434 22.05 18.19 -19.77
C ASN A 434 22.05 19.71 -19.73
N PHE A 435 21.71 20.29 -18.59
CA PHE A 435 21.69 21.74 -18.38
C PHE A 435 23.10 22.31 -18.12
N TYR A 436 24.03 21.47 -17.65
CA TYR A 436 25.34 21.88 -17.19
C TYR A 436 26.43 21.66 -18.25
N ASP A 437 27.39 22.55 -18.28
CA ASP A 437 28.61 22.46 -19.07
C ASP A 437 29.78 21.90 -18.24
N ASP A 438 30.97 21.81 -18.86
CA ASP A 438 32.18 21.28 -18.23
C ASP A 438 32.67 22.15 -17.05
N ASN A 439 32.24 23.39 -16.92
CA ASN A 439 32.59 24.26 -15.79
C ASN A 439 31.95 23.80 -14.49
N ASN A 440 30.89 22.99 -14.55
CA ASN A 440 30.21 22.42 -13.37
C ASN A 440 30.34 20.90 -13.37
N ASP A 441 31.57 20.41 -13.28
CA ASP A 441 31.94 19.00 -13.52
C ASP A 441 31.12 18.00 -12.68
N ILE A 442 30.82 18.29 -11.41
CA ILE A 442 30.05 17.37 -10.53
C ILE A 442 28.59 17.27 -10.97
N LYS A 443 27.91 18.42 -11.16
CA LYS A 443 26.52 18.45 -11.58
C LYS A 443 26.37 17.91 -13.02
N ASN A 444 27.33 18.26 -13.90
CA ASN A 444 27.39 17.75 -15.27
C ASN A 444 27.47 16.24 -15.31
N LYS A 445 28.46 15.63 -14.68
CA LYS A 445 28.64 14.17 -14.63
C LYS A 445 27.43 13.46 -14.02
N LEU A 446 26.81 14.05 -13.02
CA LEU A 446 25.62 13.50 -12.40
C LEU A 446 24.43 13.50 -13.37
N CYS A 447 24.13 14.62 -14.02
CA CYS A 447 23.05 14.73 -14.99
C CYS A 447 23.27 13.84 -16.23
N GLU A 448 24.53 13.69 -16.69
CA GLU A 448 24.88 12.75 -17.77
C GLU A 448 24.52 11.30 -17.42
N ARG A 449 24.73 10.86 -16.19
CA ARG A 449 24.41 9.49 -15.76
C ARG A 449 22.93 9.22 -15.66
N ILE A 450 22.13 10.24 -15.31
CA ILE A 450 20.69 10.06 -15.04
C ILE A 450 19.81 10.43 -16.24
N LYS A 451 20.32 11.06 -17.30
CA LYS A 451 19.53 11.38 -18.49
C LYS A 451 19.19 10.14 -19.33
N ASN A 452 18.21 10.28 -20.23
CA ASN A 452 17.79 9.25 -21.19
C ASN A 452 17.33 7.91 -20.58
N GLN A 453 16.84 7.95 -19.36
CA GLN A 453 16.24 6.80 -18.71
C GLN A 453 14.76 6.64 -19.11
N SER A 454 14.14 5.52 -18.73
CA SER A 454 12.70 5.35 -18.92
C SER A 454 11.91 6.43 -18.18
N ILE A 455 10.74 6.81 -18.73
CA ILE A 455 9.88 7.83 -18.13
C ILE A 455 9.52 7.48 -16.69
N ILE A 456 9.27 6.21 -16.42
CA ILE A 456 8.88 5.69 -15.11
C ILE A 456 10.00 5.83 -14.08
N SER A 457 11.26 5.76 -14.53
CA SER A 457 12.43 5.90 -13.66
C SER A 457 12.53 7.26 -12.96
N TYR A 458 11.94 8.31 -13.53
CA TYR A 458 11.96 9.65 -12.93
C TYR A 458 10.88 9.88 -11.87
N LYS A 459 9.99 8.91 -11.59
CA LYS A 459 8.90 9.06 -10.62
C LYS A 459 9.35 9.73 -9.33
N LYS A 460 10.35 9.16 -8.63
CA LYS A 460 10.78 9.67 -7.32
C LYS A 460 11.47 11.02 -7.38
N ILE A 461 12.17 11.32 -8.46
CA ILE A 461 12.76 12.65 -8.69
C ILE A 461 11.62 13.67 -8.81
N ILE A 462 10.62 13.41 -9.65
CA ILE A 462 9.47 14.29 -9.86
C ILE A 462 8.71 14.50 -8.54
N GLU A 463 8.38 13.43 -7.81
CA GLU A 463 7.65 13.49 -6.55
C GLU A 463 8.37 14.33 -5.47
N ASN A 464 9.71 14.39 -5.53
CA ASN A 464 10.53 15.07 -4.53
C ASN A 464 11.13 16.40 -5.01
N SER A 465 10.81 16.86 -6.21
CA SER A 465 11.30 18.14 -6.73
C SER A 465 10.64 19.34 -6.05
N ASP A 466 11.41 20.41 -5.87
CA ASP A 466 10.94 21.69 -5.29
C ASP A 466 10.20 22.53 -6.33
N PHE A 467 10.59 22.38 -7.61
CA PHE A 467 9.95 23.00 -8.75
C PHE A 467 9.81 22.00 -9.90
N ILE A 468 8.70 22.07 -10.63
CA ILE A 468 8.43 21.20 -11.77
C ILE A 468 7.94 22.07 -12.95
N PHE A 469 8.67 22.03 -14.07
CA PHE A 469 8.34 22.74 -15.30
C PHE A 469 8.19 21.75 -16.45
N LEU A 470 7.00 21.66 -17.01
CA LEU A 470 6.70 20.65 -18.02
C LEU A 470 6.05 21.29 -19.24
N SER A 471 6.49 20.90 -20.43
CA SER A 471 5.70 21.05 -21.65
C SER A 471 4.53 20.05 -21.64
N ASP A 472 3.56 20.26 -22.52
CA ASP A 472 2.47 19.32 -22.78
C ASP A 472 3.02 18.03 -23.41
N SER A 473 3.40 17.10 -22.56
CA SER A 473 4.15 15.89 -22.90
C SER A 473 3.76 14.69 -22.02
N SER A 474 4.37 13.53 -22.30
CA SER A 474 4.20 12.34 -21.48
C SER A 474 4.64 12.53 -20.02
N PHE A 475 5.63 13.38 -19.74
CA PHE A 475 6.01 13.72 -18.38
C PHE A 475 4.93 14.52 -17.64
N PHE A 476 4.18 15.36 -18.33
CA PHE A 476 3.01 16.01 -17.73
C PHE A 476 1.93 14.99 -17.40
N CYS A 477 1.59 14.08 -18.34
CA CYS A 477 0.61 13.01 -18.10
C CYS A 477 0.99 12.08 -16.94
N LEU A 478 2.29 11.84 -16.75
CA LEU A 478 2.80 11.13 -15.58
C LEU A 478 2.62 11.97 -14.31
N SER A 479 3.12 13.20 -14.32
CA SER A 479 3.26 14.04 -13.13
C SER A 479 1.92 14.46 -12.53
N MET A 480 0.88 14.69 -13.36
CA MET A 480 -0.45 15.08 -12.86
C MET A 480 -1.08 14.02 -11.94
N ASN A 481 -0.61 12.78 -12.00
CA ASN A 481 -1.12 11.67 -11.23
C ASN A 481 -0.22 11.27 -10.04
N LEU A 482 1.01 11.78 -9.96
CA LEU A 482 1.95 11.48 -8.88
C LEU A 482 1.61 12.25 -7.58
N ASP A 483 2.20 11.80 -6.49
CA ASP A 483 2.06 12.42 -5.16
C ASP A 483 3.17 13.48 -4.98
N LEU A 484 2.99 14.63 -5.64
CA LEU A 484 3.96 15.72 -5.66
C LEU A 484 4.09 16.39 -4.29
N LYS A 485 5.30 16.63 -3.80
CA LYS A 485 5.55 17.39 -2.57
C LYS A 485 5.31 18.87 -2.74
N THR A 486 5.73 19.44 -3.87
CA THR A 486 5.65 20.87 -4.15
C THR A 486 4.28 21.30 -4.68
N ASN A 487 3.96 22.59 -4.53
CA ASN A 487 2.89 23.27 -5.25
C ASN A 487 3.44 24.12 -6.42
N ASN A 488 4.75 24.18 -6.61
CA ASN A 488 5.42 24.92 -7.68
C ASN A 488 5.46 24.05 -8.96
N ASN A 489 4.29 23.73 -9.48
CA ASN A 489 4.10 22.86 -10.63
C ASN A 489 3.59 23.68 -11.80
N TYR A 490 4.33 23.74 -12.90
CA TYR A 490 4.04 24.61 -14.03
C TYR A 490 3.89 23.80 -15.31
N LEU A 491 2.81 24.07 -16.06
CA LEU A 491 2.58 23.56 -17.40
C LEU A 491 2.77 24.70 -18.41
N ILE A 492 3.76 24.55 -19.27
CA ILE A 492 4.16 25.54 -20.28
C ILE A 492 3.43 25.25 -21.59
N LYS A 493 2.69 26.24 -22.10
CA LYS A 493 1.90 26.16 -23.34
C LYS A 493 2.31 27.21 -24.35
N ARG A 494 2.09 26.93 -25.64
CA ARG A 494 2.14 27.93 -26.73
C ARG A 494 0.84 28.70 -26.88
N LYS A 495 0.92 29.96 -27.28
CA LYS A 495 -0.23 30.80 -27.61
C LYS A 495 -1.11 30.27 -28.75
N THR A 496 -0.56 29.46 -29.64
CA THR A 496 -1.12 29.16 -30.95
C THR A 496 -1.95 27.89 -31.09
N ASN A 497 -2.05 27.03 -30.07
CA ASN A 497 -2.81 25.77 -30.19
C ASN A 497 -3.79 25.57 -29.05
N SER A 498 -5.05 25.80 -29.37
CA SER A 498 -6.23 25.67 -28.50
C SER A 498 -6.71 24.23 -28.25
N TYR A 499 -5.94 23.20 -28.59
CA TYR A 499 -6.47 21.84 -28.60
C TYR A 499 -6.61 21.19 -27.23
N SER A 500 -5.93 21.67 -26.20
CA SER A 500 -6.07 21.09 -24.87
C SER A 500 -6.26 22.16 -23.80
N ASN A 501 -7.48 22.29 -23.32
CA ASN A 501 -7.77 23.12 -22.16
C ASN A 501 -7.62 22.29 -20.88
N TYR A 502 -6.37 22.15 -20.41
CA TYR A 502 -6.09 21.38 -19.19
C TYR A 502 -6.64 22.03 -17.90
N GLU A 503 -7.16 23.26 -17.95
CA GLU A 503 -7.87 23.86 -16.80
C GLU A 503 -9.05 22.99 -16.35
N ILE A 504 -9.69 22.31 -17.29
CA ILE A 504 -10.85 21.45 -17.01
C ILE A 504 -10.49 20.27 -16.10
N ILE A 505 -9.24 19.77 -16.15
CA ILE A 505 -8.75 18.68 -15.29
C ILE A 505 -8.88 19.05 -13.81
N TRP A 506 -8.64 20.33 -13.52
CA TRP A 506 -8.63 20.88 -12.17
C TRP A 506 -9.98 21.48 -11.76
N SER A 507 -11.03 21.23 -12.54
CA SER A 507 -12.40 21.60 -12.18
C SER A 507 -12.96 20.64 -11.14
N ASP A 508 -13.98 21.10 -10.39
CA ASP A 508 -14.64 20.26 -9.39
C ASP A 508 -15.37 19.05 -10.02
N LYS A 509 -15.67 19.11 -11.32
CA LYS A 509 -16.26 18.00 -12.09
C LYS A 509 -15.43 16.71 -12.01
N TYR A 510 -14.12 16.81 -11.95
CA TYR A 510 -13.21 15.66 -12.06
C TYR A 510 -12.53 15.28 -10.73
N ASN A 511 -13.03 15.76 -9.61
CA ASN A 511 -12.71 15.28 -8.25
C ASN A 511 -11.22 15.22 -7.87
N TYR A 512 -10.32 15.93 -8.57
CA TYR A 512 -8.87 15.84 -8.34
C TYR A 512 -8.47 16.08 -6.89
N LYS A 513 -9.18 16.97 -6.17
CA LYS A 513 -8.96 17.26 -4.74
C LYS A 513 -9.25 16.06 -3.84
N LYS A 514 -10.28 15.28 -4.17
CA LYS A 514 -10.63 14.02 -3.45
C LYS A 514 -9.46 13.03 -3.45
N TYR A 515 -8.64 13.07 -4.51
CA TYR A 515 -7.48 12.20 -4.68
C TYR A 515 -6.16 12.88 -4.31
N ASN A 516 -6.19 14.04 -3.63
CA ASN A 516 -5.02 14.83 -3.20
C ASN A 516 -4.07 15.22 -4.34
N LYS A 517 -4.59 15.39 -5.58
CA LYS A 517 -3.77 15.74 -6.73
C LYS A 517 -3.47 17.24 -6.75
N LYS A 518 -2.24 17.59 -7.15
CA LYS A 518 -1.77 18.98 -7.22
C LYS A 518 -2.17 19.62 -8.53
N LYS A 519 -2.71 20.84 -8.47
CA LYS A 519 -3.00 21.62 -9.67
C LYS A 519 -1.70 22.15 -10.27
N PHE A 520 -1.60 22.13 -11.60
CA PHE A 520 -0.52 22.79 -12.35
C PHE A 520 -0.92 24.21 -12.74
N ILE A 521 -0.01 25.17 -12.52
CA ILE A 521 -0.16 26.54 -12.96
C ILE A 521 0.19 26.60 -14.45
N GLN A 522 -0.73 27.08 -15.28
CA GLN A 522 -0.48 27.18 -16.71
C GLN A 522 0.23 28.50 -17.03
N ILE A 523 1.34 28.40 -17.76
CA ILE A 523 2.10 29.54 -18.31
C ILE A 523 2.02 29.47 -19.83
N THR A 524 1.66 30.56 -20.46
CA THR A 524 1.61 30.67 -21.93
C THR A 524 2.82 31.47 -22.40
N ILE A 525 3.62 30.91 -23.29
CA ILE A 525 4.80 31.52 -23.89
C ILE A 525 4.60 31.77 -25.38
#